data_c046fe207b62870766792e158bf64397
#
_entry.id   c046fe207b62870766792e158bf64397
#
_cell.length_a   1.000
_cell.length_b   1.000
_cell.length_c   1.000
_cell.angle_alpha   90.00
_cell.angle_beta   90.00
_cell.angle_gamma   90.00
#
_symmetry.space_group_name_H-M   'P 1'
#
loop_
_entity.id
_entity.type
_entity.pdbx_description
1 polymer ?
#
loop_
_entity_poly.entity_id
_entity_poly.type
_entity_poly.pdbx_seq_one_letter_code
_entity_poly.pdbx_strand_id
1 'polypeptide(L)'
;MLDQIIDLIRKNAGGAVINNPAVPNEKNESAIRQGGNSIIETLRNALAGGRLNDVLGYFKNGSSGNHDIISEATVNYSRDLQTNLGINEKDATDVATKLIPPSMGQLANRTIDPDDKSFDIQDIFNQLSGGRTGGLNIQNLLSRFGAGNLDKDGDGDVDLKDLKSIFTGDPASGLVDTAKGFFNK
;
A
#
# COMPACT_ATOMS: atom_id res chain seq x y z
N MET A 1 9.32 9.78 3.86
CA MET A 1 7.99 9.15 3.63
C MET A 1 7.12 9.11 4.87
N LEU A 2 7.54 8.50 5.98
CA LEU A 2 6.69 8.42 7.19
C LEU A 2 6.17 9.81 7.61
N ASP A 3 7.04 10.81 7.68
CA ASP A 3 6.64 12.17 8.07
C ASP A 3 5.64 12.78 7.08
N GLN A 4 5.80 12.53 5.78
CA GLN A 4 4.85 12.99 4.75
C GLN A 4 3.48 12.34 4.90
N ILE A 5 3.42 11.04 5.24
CA ILE A 5 2.16 10.34 5.52
C ILE A 5 1.55 10.86 6.83
N ILE A 6 2.36 11.08 7.87
CA ILE A 6 1.89 11.68 9.12
C ILE A 6 1.31 13.08 8.88
N ASP A 7 1.96 13.89 8.04
CA ASP A 7 1.44 15.22 7.69
C ASP A 7 0.14 15.15 6.88
N LEU A 8 0.00 14.15 6.01
CA LEU A 8 -1.25 13.91 5.30
C LEU A 8 -2.36 13.49 6.27
N ILE A 9 -2.08 12.60 7.21
CA ILE A 9 -3.01 12.21 8.28
C ILE A 9 -3.40 13.43 9.12
N ARG A 10 -2.43 14.26 9.51
CA ARG A 10 -2.69 15.48 10.30
C ARG A 10 -3.65 16.43 9.59
N LYS A 11 -3.54 16.58 8.27
CA LYS A 11 -4.46 17.41 7.48
C LYS A 11 -5.90 16.89 7.51
N ASN A 12 -6.06 15.57 7.62
CA ASN A 12 -7.37 14.90 7.69
C ASN A 12 -7.89 14.73 9.13
N ALA A 13 -7.05 14.98 10.14
CA ALA A 13 -7.35 14.69 11.54
C ALA A 13 -8.31 15.70 12.22
N GLY A 14 -8.64 16.82 11.59
CA GLY A 14 -9.38 17.91 12.21
C GLY A 14 -10.64 17.47 12.95
N GLY A 15 -11.58 16.85 12.25
CA GLY A 15 -12.85 16.39 12.83
C GLY A 15 -12.77 14.99 13.43
N ALA A 16 -11.87 14.15 12.93
CA ALA A 16 -11.77 12.77 13.38
C ALA A 16 -11.00 12.62 14.70
N VAL A 17 -9.99 13.46 14.93
CA VAL A 17 -9.07 13.37 16.08
C VAL A 17 -9.06 14.68 16.87
N ILE A 18 -8.64 15.80 16.26
CA ILE A 18 -8.29 17.04 16.97
C ILE A 18 -9.50 17.65 17.69
N ASN A 19 -10.64 17.72 17.02
CA ASN A 19 -11.89 18.25 17.54
C ASN A 19 -12.86 17.16 18.00
N ASN A 20 -12.36 15.94 18.24
CA ASN A 20 -13.19 14.82 18.67
C ASN A 20 -13.06 14.64 20.19
N PRO A 21 -14.15 14.83 20.97
CA PRO A 21 -14.11 14.70 22.41
C PRO A 21 -13.77 13.30 22.93
N ALA A 22 -13.90 12.28 22.06
CA ALA A 22 -13.49 10.92 22.38
C ALA A 22 -11.96 10.71 22.39
N VAL A 23 -11.21 11.66 21.80
CA VAL A 23 -9.74 11.64 21.79
C VAL A 23 -9.25 12.78 22.69
N PRO A 24 -8.66 12.47 23.88
CA PRO A 24 -8.09 13.51 24.72
C PRO A 24 -7.03 14.33 23.97
N ASN A 25 -7.02 15.65 24.15
CA ASN A 25 -6.14 16.55 23.41
C ASN A 25 -4.66 16.19 23.53
N GLU A 26 -4.22 15.70 24.70
CA GLU A 26 -2.86 15.24 24.95
C GLU A 26 -2.50 13.97 24.15
N LYS A 27 -3.49 13.26 23.61
CA LYS A 27 -3.31 12.05 22.79
C LYS A 27 -3.41 12.32 21.28
N ASN A 28 -3.81 13.51 20.88
CA ASN A 28 -4.03 13.83 19.47
C ASN A 28 -2.81 13.53 18.60
N GLU A 29 -1.62 13.97 19.00
CA GLU A 29 -0.40 13.75 18.23
C GLU A 29 -0.04 12.25 18.15
N SER A 30 -0.26 11.51 19.23
CA SER A 30 -0.05 10.06 19.24
C SER A 30 -1.05 9.33 18.35
N ALA A 31 -2.31 9.74 18.33
CA ALA A 31 -3.34 9.19 17.45
C ALA A 31 -3.00 9.46 15.98
N ILE A 32 -2.56 10.67 15.64
CA ILE A 32 -2.13 11.03 14.27
C ILE A 32 -0.96 10.16 13.81
N ARG A 33 0.07 10.00 14.67
CA ARG A 33 1.23 9.13 14.34
C ARG A 33 0.83 7.67 14.16
N GLN A 34 -0.04 7.16 15.01
CA GLN A 34 -0.52 5.78 14.88
C GLN A 34 -1.31 5.57 13.58
N GLY A 35 -2.11 6.55 13.14
CA GLY A 35 -2.77 6.50 11.84
C GLY A 35 -1.78 6.33 10.68
N GLY A 36 -0.69 7.10 10.68
CA GLY A 36 0.38 6.96 9.69
C GLY A 36 1.07 5.60 9.74
N ASN A 37 1.40 5.15 10.95
CA ASN A 37 2.03 3.84 11.16
C ASN A 37 1.13 2.70 10.69
N SER A 38 -0.16 2.71 11.05
CA SER A 38 -1.12 1.66 10.65
C SER A 38 -1.24 1.54 9.13
N ILE A 39 -1.25 2.67 8.41
CA ILE A 39 -1.24 2.66 6.93
C ILE A 39 0.04 2.01 6.40
N ILE A 40 1.21 2.45 6.88
CA ILE A 40 2.51 1.93 6.42
C ILE A 40 2.65 0.45 6.72
N GLU A 41 2.29 0.02 7.93
CA GLU A 41 2.39 -1.38 8.35
C GLU A 41 1.44 -2.27 7.55
N THR A 42 0.22 -1.81 7.29
CA THR A 42 -0.74 -2.56 6.46
C THR A 42 -0.20 -2.76 5.05
N LEU A 43 0.29 -1.70 4.40
CA LEU A 43 0.88 -1.80 3.05
C LEU A 43 2.13 -2.69 3.04
N ARG A 44 2.99 -2.58 4.06
CA ARG A 44 4.19 -3.41 4.20
C ARG A 44 3.85 -4.87 4.41
N ASN A 45 2.89 -5.18 5.26
CA ASN A 45 2.44 -6.53 5.53
C ASN A 45 1.78 -7.17 4.32
N ALA A 46 1.00 -6.40 3.55
CA ALA A 46 0.43 -6.85 2.29
C ALA A 46 1.53 -7.23 1.28
N LEU A 47 2.56 -6.38 1.12
CA LEU A 47 3.70 -6.69 0.24
C LEU A 47 4.50 -7.90 0.72
N ALA A 48 4.76 -8.00 2.03
CA ALA A 48 5.50 -9.12 2.61
C ALA A 48 4.73 -10.44 2.53
N GLY A 49 3.40 -10.37 2.54
CA GLY A 49 2.48 -11.52 2.38
C GLY A 49 2.19 -11.90 0.94
N GLY A 50 2.91 -11.34 -0.06
CA GLY A 50 2.70 -11.66 -1.48
C GLY A 50 1.50 -10.96 -2.12
N ARG A 51 0.80 -10.07 -1.40
CA ARG A 51 -0.39 -9.34 -1.88
C ARG A 51 -0.04 -8.09 -2.70
N LEU A 52 0.94 -8.22 -3.59
CA LEU A 52 1.38 -7.12 -4.44
C LEU A 52 0.25 -6.58 -5.32
N ASN A 53 -0.60 -7.46 -5.84
CA ASN A 53 -1.75 -7.06 -6.66
C ASN A 53 -2.72 -6.14 -5.91
N ASP A 54 -2.94 -6.39 -4.63
CA ASP A 54 -3.79 -5.56 -3.79
C ASP A 54 -3.19 -4.17 -3.60
N VAL A 55 -1.87 -4.11 -3.38
CA VAL A 55 -1.16 -2.83 -3.21
C VAL A 55 -1.10 -2.04 -4.51
N LEU A 56 -0.80 -2.69 -5.64
CA LEU A 56 -0.83 -2.04 -6.96
C LEU A 56 -2.24 -1.56 -7.31
N GLY A 57 -3.26 -2.39 -7.06
CA GLY A 57 -4.67 -2.05 -7.27
C GLY A 57 -5.09 -0.85 -6.43
N TYR A 58 -4.68 -0.81 -5.17
CA TYR A 58 -4.93 0.33 -4.30
C TYR A 58 -4.32 1.63 -4.87
N PHE A 59 -3.06 1.64 -5.27
CA PHE A 59 -2.44 2.84 -5.82
C PHE A 59 -3.01 3.21 -7.19
N LYS A 60 -3.34 2.26 -8.06
CA LYS A 60 -3.89 2.53 -9.38
C LYS A 60 -5.30 3.11 -9.35
N ASN A 61 -6.15 2.58 -8.47
CA ASN A 61 -7.57 2.89 -8.45
C ASN A 61 -7.96 3.88 -7.34
N GLY A 62 -7.01 4.27 -6.49
CA GLY A 62 -7.25 5.18 -5.39
C GLY A 62 -8.37 4.69 -4.46
N SER A 63 -9.22 5.64 -4.03
CA SER A 63 -10.38 5.34 -3.16
C SER A 63 -11.46 4.51 -3.85
N SER A 64 -11.41 4.37 -5.17
CA SER A 64 -12.37 3.55 -5.95
C SER A 64 -11.92 2.10 -6.12
N GLY A 65 -10.73 1.74 -5.62
CA GLY A 65 -10.11 0.43 -5.77
C GLY A 65 -10.31 -0.51 -4.59
N ASN A 66 -9.28 -1.29 -4.30
CA ASN A 66 -9.32 -2.39 -3.35
C ASN A 66 -9.67 -1.92 -1.93
N HIS A 67 -10.92 -2.14 -1.55
CA HIS A 67 -11.44 -1.80 -0.23
C HIS A 67 -10.80 -2.63 0.90
N ASP A 68 -10.21 -3.79 0.60
CA ASP A 68 -9.66 -4.71 1.60
C ASP A 68 -8.45 -4.11 2.32
N ILE A 69 -7.51 -3.49 1.59
CA ILE A 69 -6.35 -2.81 2.20
C ILE A 69 -6.80 -1.62 3.07
N ILE A 70 -7.75 -0.82 2.59
CA ILE A 70 -8.29 0.31 3.36
C ILE A 70 -9.02 -0.19 4.61
N SER A 71 -9.82 -1.24 4.48
CA SER A 71 -10.53 -1.86 5.60
C SER A 71 -9.56 -2.43 6.62
N GLU A 72 -8.52 -3.13 6.19
CA GLU A 72 -7.48 -3.69 7.05
C GLU A 72 -6.74 -2.59 7.83
N ALA A 73 -6.31 -1.52 7.15
CA ALA A 73 -5.67 -0.38 7.79
C ALA A 73 -6.61 0.30 8.82
N THR A 74 -7.90 0.41 8.51
CA THR A 74 -8.91 0.98 9.40
C THR A 74 -9.07 0.13 10.67
N VAL A 75 -9.16 -1.19 10.53
CA VAL A 75 -9.26 -2.12 11.66
C VAL A 75 -7.98 -2.09 12.50
N ASN A 76 -6.81 -2.11 11.87
CA ASN A 76 -5.53 -2.03 12.58
C ASN A 76 -5.43 -0.74 13.39
N TYR A 77 -5.75 0.40 12.78
CA TYR A 77 -5.73 1.68 13.47
C TYR A 77 -6.74 1.74 14.65
N SER A 78 -7.96 1.23 14.47
CA SER A 78 -8.92 1.14 15.56
C SER A 78 -8.37 0.32 16.74
N ARG A 79 -7.72 -0.82 16.46
CA ARG A 79 -7.07 -1.64 17.48
C ARG A 79 -5.93 -0.89 18.19
N ASP A 80 -5.11 -0.17 17.44
CA ASP A 80 -4.00 0.60 17.99
C ASP A 80 -4.48 1.72 18.93
N LEU A 81 -5.57 2.41 18.55
CA LEU A 81 -6.21 3.42 19.41
C LEU A 81 -6.71 2.82 20.73
N GLN A 82 -7.29 1.62 20.70
CA GLN A 82 -7.74 0.93 21.89
C GLN A 82 -6.56 0.49 22.76
N THR A 83 -5.59 -0.18 22.15
CA THR A 83 -4.50 -0.84 22.90
C THR A 83 -3.51 0.18 23.46
N ASN A 84 -3.13 1.18 22.66
CA ASN A 84 -2.04 2.10 23.00
C ASN A 84 -2.54 3.40 23.62
N LEU A 85 -3.76 3.83 23.30
CA LEU A 85 -4.31 5.08 23.80
C LEU A 85 -5.49 4.89 24.76
N GLY A 86 -5.97 3.65 24.94
CA GLY A 86 -7.08 3.37 25.87
C GLY A 86 -8.40 4.00 25.44
N ILE A 87 -8.58 4.25 24.13
CA ILE A 87 -9.84 4.73 23.58
C ILE A 87 -10.80 3.53 23.50
N ASN A 88 -12.06 3.69 23.94
CA ASN A 88 -12.99 2.58 23.88
C ASN A 88 -13.28 2.15 22.44
N GLU A 89 -13.70 0.91 22.23
CA GLU A 89 -13.87 0.27 20.92
C GLU A 89 -14.77 1.08 19.97
N LYS A 90 -15.91 1.58 20.46
CA LYS A 90 -16.86 2.34 19.66
C LYS A 90 -16.22 3.62 19.12
N ASP A 91 -15.59 4.39 19.99
CA ASP A 91 -14.96 5.65 19.64
C ASP A 91 -13.73 5.43 18.76
N ALA A 92 -12.93 4.42 19.05
CA ALA A 92 -11.76 4.03 18.22
C ALA A 92 -12.18 3.65 16.80
N THR A 93 -13.27 2.91 16.66
CA THR A 93 -13.83 2.54 15.35
C THR A 93 -14.37 3.77 14.60
N ASP A 94 -15.05 4.67 15.29
CA ASP A 94 -15.56 5.92 14.68
C ASP A 94 -14.40 6.81 14.20
N VAL A 95 -13.37 6.99 15.02
CA VAL A 95 -12.15 7.74 14.65
C VAL A 95 -11.48 7.10 13.44
N ALA A 96 -11.27 5.79 13.47
CA ALA A 96 -10.58 5.07 12.41
C ALA A 96 -11.33 5.16 11.07
N THR A 97 -12.64 4.98 11.10
CA THR A 97 -13.48 5.05 9.89
C THR A 97 -13.51 6.46 9.29
N LYS A 98 -13.41 7.50 10.12
CA LYS A 98 -13.39 8.89 9.65
C LYS A 98 -12.02 9.36 9.17
N LEU A 99 -10.92 8.75 9.66
CA LEU A 99 -9.56 9.22 9.37
C LEU A 99 -8.88 8.40 8.26
N ILE A 100 -8.91 7.08 8.34
CA ILE A 100 -8.08 6.21 7.47
C ILE A 100 -8.56 6.21 6.02
N PRO A 101 -9.84 5.96 5.68
CA PRO A 101 -10.26 5.90 4.28
C PRO A 101 -9.98 7.19 3.50
N PRO A 102 -10.33 8.40 3.98
CA PRO A 102 -10.02 9.62 3.24
C PRO A 102 -8.52 9.88 3.13
N SER A 103 -7.73 9.54 4.15
CA SER A 103 -6.28 9.71 4.12
C SER A 103 -5.62 8.76 3.12
N MET A 104 -6.03 7.51 3.09
CA MET A 104 -5.55 6.55 2.10
C MET A 104 -5.99 6.93 0.68
N GLY A 105 -7.23 7.39 0.49
CA GLY A 105 -7.68 7.91 -0.81
C GLY A 105 -6.82 9.07 -1.31
N GLN A 106 -6.48 10.01 -0.44
CA GLN A 106 -5.58 11.11 -0.80
C GLN A 106 -4.15 10.65 -1.07
N LEU A 107 -3.63 9.69 -0.28
CA LEU A 107 -2.31 9.12 -0.51
C LEU A 107 -2.22 8.50 -1.91
N ALA A 108 -3.17 7.65 -2.28
CA ALA A 108 -3.19 7.01 -3.58
C ALA A 108 -3.31 8.05 -4.73
N ASN A 109 -4.21 9.02 -4.61
CA ASN A 109 -4.39 10.06 -5.63
C ASN A 109 -3.12 10.89 -5.83
N ARG A 110 -2.45 11.28 -4.74
CA ARG A 110 -1.20 12.06 -4.82
C ARG A 110 -0.04 11.25 -5.40
N THR A 111 -0.03 9.94 -5.15
CA THR A 111 1.01 9.04 -5.65
C THR A 111 0.95 8.83 -7.17
N ILE A 112 -0.24 8.89 -7.75
CA ILE A 112 -0.43 8.76 -9.20
C ILE A 112 -0.45 10.10 -9.94
N ASP A 113 -0.44 11.21 -9.22
CA ASP A 113 -0.38 12.55 -9.79
C ASP A 113 1.05 12.85 -10.29
N PRO A 114 1.27 13.01 -11.61
CA PRO A 114 2.59 13.25 -12.16
C PRO A 114 3.20 14.61 -11.74
N ASP A 115 2.37 15.53 -11.28
CA ASP A 115 2.78 16.87 -10.84
C ASP A 115 3.12 16.90 -9.33
N ASP A 116 2.69 15.92 -8.55
CA ASP A 116 3.00 15.80 -7.12
C ASP A 116 4.27 14.99 -6.88
N LYS A 117 5.39 15.67 -6.70
CA LYS A 117 6.69 15.05 -6.39
C LYS A 117 6.85 14.65 -4.91
N SER A 118 5.87 14.95 -4.06
CA SER A 118 5.97 14.64 -2.62
C SER A 118 5.69 13.16 -2.33
N PHE A 119 4.98 12.46 -3.22
CA PHE A 119 4.60 11.05 -3.05
C PHE A 119 4.96 10.25 -4.31
N ASP A 120 6.25 10.08 -4.56
CA ASP A 120 6.71 9.24 -5.66
C ASP A 120 6.46 7.76 -5.37
N ILE A 121 5.79 7.06 -6.28
CA ILE A 121 5.42 5.64 -6.13
C ILE A 121 6.65 4.74 -6.00
N GLN A 122 7.74 5.06 -6.70
CA GLN A 122 8.98 4.30 -6.63
C GLN A 122 9.61 4.39 -5.25
N ASP A 123 9.63 5.59 -4.67
CA ASP A 123 10.15 5.84 -3.32
C ASP A 123 9.29 5.15 -2.26
N ILE A 124 7.97 5.20 -2.41
CA ILE A 124 7.03 4.53 -1.51
C ILE A 124 7.30 3.02 -1.50
N PHE A 125 7.31 2.37 -2.66
CA PHE A 125 7.56 0.94 -2.76
C PHE A 125 8.95 0.55 -2.26
N ASN A 126 9.97 1.34 -2.57
CA ASN A 126 11.32 1.10 -2.09
C ASN A 126 11.39 1.09 -0.55
N GLN A 127 10.72 2.04 0.09
CA GLN A 127 10.69 2.10 1.56
C GLN A 127 9.79 1.00 2.18
N LEU A 128 8.64 0.71 1.59
CA LEU A 128 7.75 -0.36 2.06
C LEU A 128 8.43 -1.74 1.98
N SER A 129 9.19 -2.00 0.90
CA SER A 129 9.90 -3.26 0.69
C SER A 129 11.23 -3.37 1.43
N GLY A 130 11.66 -2.32 2.15
CA GLY A 130 12.98 -2.27 2.79
C GLY A 130 14.13 -2.26 1.76
N GLY A 131 13.95 -1.57 0.64
CA GLY A 131 14.95 -1.44 -0.43
C GLY A 131 14.97 -2.59 -1.45
N ARG A 132 14.10 -3.59 -1.31
CA ARG A 132 14.09 -4.78 -2.18
C ARG A 132 13.55 -4.51 -3.59
N THR A 133 12.88 -3.39 -3.80
CA THR A 133 12.41 -2.95 -5.13
C THR A 133 13.44 -2.11 -5.88
N GLY A 134 14.64 -1.98 -5.36
CA GLY A 134 15.75 -1.33 -6.06
C GLY A 134 16.05 -2.03 -7.37
N GLY A 135 15.84 -1.32 -8.50
CA GLY A 135 15.95 -1.87 -9.86
C GLY A 135 14.62 -2.24 -10.52
N LEU A 136 13.51 -2.26 -9.78
CA LEU A 136 12.17 -2.41 -10.35
C LEU A 136 11.60 -1.03 -10.73
N ASN A 137 11.05 -0.90 -11.93
CA ASN A 137 10.32 0.31 -12.32
C ASN A 137 8.84 0.16 -11.94
N ILE A 138 8.47 0.62 -10.75
CA ILE A 138 7.11 0.50 -10.20
C ILE A 138 6.08 1.24 -11.07
N GLN A 139 6.46 2.38 -11.66
CA GLN A 139 5.61 3.11 -12.59
C GLN A 139 5.21 2.25 -13.80
N ASN A 140 6.16 1.49 -14.34
CA ASN A 140 5.93 0.57 -15.45
C ASN A 140 5.05 -0.61 -15.03
N LEU A 141 5.25 -1.14 -13.82
CA LEU A 141 4.38 -2.17 -13.25
C LEU A 141 2.95 -1.67 -13.10
N LEU A 142 2.77 -0.48 -12.52
CA LEU A 142 1.46 0.12 -12.31
C LEU A 142 0.73 0.34 -13.65
N SER A 143 1.45 0.75 -14.70
CA SER A 143 0.86 0.94 -16.04
C SER A 143 0.41 -0.38 -16.67
N ARG A 144 1.10 -1.49 -16.38
CA ARG A 144 0.78 -2.83 -16.89
C ARG A 144 -0.22 -3.59 -16.02
N PHE A 145 -0.44 -3.14 -14.80
CA PHE A 145 -1.38 -3.75 -13.88
C PHE A 145 -2.79 -3.79 -14.48
N GLY A 146 -3.43 -4.96 -14.46
CA GLY A 146 -4.75 -5.17 -15.07
C GLY A 146 -4.73 -5.52 -16.57
N ALA A 147 -3.56 -5.54 -17.22
CA ALA A 147 -3.40 -6.00 -18.60
C ALA A 147 -3.16 -7.52 -18.74
N GLY A 148 -3.21 -8.27 -17.63
CA GLY A 148 -3.07 -9.74 -17.62
C GLY A 148 -1.64 -10.27 -17.88
N ASN A 149 -0.62 -9.40 -17.88
CA ASN A 149 0.74 -9.76 -18.31
C ASN A 149 1.76 -9.77 -17.16
N LEU A 150 1.33 -9.76 -15.92
CA LEU A 150 2.23 -9.71 -14.76
C LEU A 150 2.45 -11.08 -14.11
N ASP A 151 1.49 -12.00 -14.20
CA ASP A 151 1.64 -13.39 -13.78
C ASP A 151 2.49 -14.12 -14.85
N LYS A 152 3.76 -14.37 -14.55
CA LYS A 152 4.72 -14.97 -15.49
C LYS A 152 4.93 -16.45 -15.24
N ASP A 153 4.75 -16.92 -14.03
CA ASP A 153 4.90 -18.34 -13.70
C ASP A 153 3.54 -19.09 -13.77
N GLY A 154 2.43 -18.38 -13.93
CA GLY A 154 1.12 -18.96 -14.20
C GLY A 154 0.47 -19.58 -12.97
N ASP A 155 0.86 -19.16 -11.75
CA ASP A 155 0.31 -19.69 -10.51
C ASP A 155 -0.98 -18.98 -10.07
N GLY A 156 -1.37 -17.92 -10.79
CA GLY A 156 -2.62 -17.19 -10.61
C GLY A 156 -2.50 -15.98 -9.72
N ASP A 157 -1.30 -15.70 -9.21
CA ASP A 157 -1.04 -14.44 -8.48
C ASP A 157 0.09 -13.65 -9.16
N VAL A 158 0.42 -12.47 -8.62
CA VAL A 158 1.58 -11.68 -9.06
C VAL A 158 2.41 -11.38 -7.82
N ASP A 159 3.47 -12.13 -7.68
CA ASP A 159 4.37 -12.02 -6.54
C ASP A 159 5.74 -11.42 -6.91
N LEU A 160 6.66 -11.39 -5.93
CA LEU A 160 8.02 -10.91 -6.16
C LEU A 160 8.84 -11.81 -7.10
N LYS A 161 8.45 -13.07 -7.34
CA LYS A 161 9.12 -13.94 -8.29
C LYS A 161 8.76 -13.58 -9.72
N ASP A 162 7.47 -13.30 -9.98
CA ASP A 162 7.03 -12.76 -11.26
C ASP A 162 7.76 -11.47 -11.59
N LEU A 163 7.84 -10.57 -10.62
CA LEU A 163 8.55 -9.31 -10.80
C LEU A 163 10.02 -9.54 -11.10
N LYS A 164 10.67 -10.45 -10.39
CA LYS A 164 12.06 -10.81 -10.64
C LYS A 164 12.22 -11.36 -12.06
N SER A 165 11.36 -12.27 -12.52
CA SER A 165 11.41 -12.83 -13.86
C SER A 165 11.21 -11.79 -14.97
N ILE A 166 10.32 -10.81 -14.76
CA ILE A 166 10.08 -9.71 -15.69
C ILE A 166 11.30 -8.79 -15.82
N PHE A 167 12.07 -8.60 -14.73
CA PHE A 167 13.15 -7.61 -14.70
C PHE A 167 14.55 -8.20 -14.84
N THR A 168 14.78 -9.45 -14.44
CA THR A 168 16.10 -10.07 -14.61
C THR A 168 16.32 -10.66 -16.00
N GLY A 169 15.24 -10.71 -16.80
CA GLY A 169 15.34 -11.35 -18.13
C GLY A 169 15.78 -12.81 -18.04
N ASP A 170 15.54 -13.47 -16.89
CA ASP A 170 15.96 -14.86 -16.69
C ASP A 170 15.09 -15.76 -17.58
N PRO A 171 15.65 -16.35 -18.63
CA PRO A 171 14.88 -17.10 -19.62
C PRO A 171 14.39 -18.46 -19.11
N ALA A 172 14.46 -18.71 -17.78
CA ALA A 172 14.28 -20.03 -17.21
C ALA A 172 12.83 -20.53 -17.17
N SER A 173 11.84 -19.72 -17.50
CA SER A 173 10.45 -20.20 -17.49
C SER A 173 9.67 -20.09 -18.81
N GLY A 174 10.25 -19.52 -19.86
CA GLY A 174 9.51 -19.32 -21.12
C GLY A 174 10.20 -19.80 -22.39
N LEU A 175 11.51 -20.10 -22.37
CA LEU A 175 12.26 -20.44 -23.58
C LEU A 175 12.72 -21.90 -23.65
N VAL A 176 12.57 -22.68 -22.59
CA VAL A 176 12.98 -24.10 -22.60
C VAL A 176 12.02 -24.94 -23.44
N ASP A 177 10.75 -24.55 -23.53
CA ASP A 177 9.79 -25.29 -24.38
C ASP A 177 9.87 -24.91 -25.87
N THR A 178 10.28 -23.69 -26.18
CA THR A 178 10.42 -23.26 -27.59
C THR A 178 11.72 -23.83 -28.22
N ALA A 179 12.77 -24.00 -27.43
CA ALA A 179 14.02 -24.55 -27.96
C ALA A 179 13.95 -26.07 -28.21
N LYS A 180 13.14 -26.85 -27.48
CA LYS A 180 12.94 -28.28 -27.72
C LYS A 180 12.20 -28.57 -29.02
N GLY A 181 11.41 -27.61 -29.52
CA GLY A 181 10.70 -27.75 -30.80
C GLY A 181 11.55 -27.56 -32.05
N PHE A 182 12.75 -26.96 -31.93
CA PHE A 182 13.64 -26.68 -33.06
C PHE A 182 14.75 -27.72 -33.30
N PHE A 183 15.00 -28.61 -32.36
CA PHE A 183 16.07 -29.60 -32.46
C PHE A 183 15.60 -31.03 -32.75
N ASN A 184 14.31 -31.23 -33.07
CA ASN A 184 13.79 -32.56 -33.40
C ASN A 184 13.14 -32.57 -34.80
N LYS A 185 13.94 -32.27 -35.80
CA LYS A 185 13.72 -32.68 -37.20
C LYS A 185 14.98 -33.22 -37.82
#